data_9d202927fd86352eb386c4daaacb7119
#
_entry.id   9d202927fd86352eb386c4daaacb7119
#
_cell.length_a   1.000
_cell.length_b   1.000
_cell.length_c   1.000
_cell.angle_alpha   90.00
_cell.angle_beta   90.00
_cell.angle_gamma   90.00
#
_symmetry.space_group_name_H-M   'P 1'
#
loop_
_entity.id
_entity.type
_entity.pdbx_description
1 polymer ?
#
loop_
_entity_poly.entity_id
_entity_poly.type
_entity_poly.pdbx_seq_one_letter_code
_entity_poly.pdbx_strand_id
1 'polypeptide(L)'
;MSNWDKEYLKLCKKILEEGKEVVNRTGINTIKIPSYYFNFDLEKEFPFLTTKELFYKNAIKEMLWIYKAKSNDVRWLQERNVHIWDEWEIDEDGIYRIYYPEKSDENFNEEVPVYFNTGVIGIDGKDILEKMYYDENGIYKESEKPENAKVLMASSLKNGRKLKFARYFGKEYAHTIGHAYGYTVNKNDYLNRTINLINACKIDPSISDGRRIIMSLWQEEDIKDAVLKPCVYLSMWDVNDGKLNGNVVQRSCDVPLGLPFNVTQYAVLAYLLAKVTGLKPGNLSYTIKDAHIYVNQIEGIKEQLARQEKIDAGLLEDYPAPELYIDDNITSFEDIDDKNLSNIRVLNYKHHGKISFPIAQWGKMISLIAAVGKNNELGYKNHLIFNIPGDLKFFRNITSNHIVVMGRKTYESIGKPLPKRINIVISSSMKDTDGIIIMSSFEEVLKKYLNSDEEVFIIGGESLYNYFINYAENIYLTKVNASSNADKYFPIFNEEEYNQEILGQNEENNLEYKHVLYRRKKWKAN
;
A
#
# COMPACT_ATOMS: atom_id res chain seq x y z
N MET A 1 -21.66 -18.51 -3.16
CA MET A 1 -20.91 -17.23 -3.27
C MET A 1 -21.87 -16.06 -3.09
N SER A 2 -21.52 -15.09 -2.30
CA SER A 2 -22.32 -13.86 -2.16
C SER A 2 -22.42 -13.13 -3.50
N ASN A 3 -23.43 -12.30 -3.66
CA ASN A 3 -23.52 -11.44 -4.86
C ASN A 3 -22.37 -10.42 -4.87
N TRP A 4 -21.94 -9.99 -3.68
CA TRP A 4 -20.77 -9.13 -3.55
C TRP A 4 -19.48 -9.80 -4.04
N ASP A 5 -19.25 -11.09 -3.73
CA ASP A 5 -18.08 -11.81 -4.27
C ASP A 5 -18.06 -11.76 -5.80
N LYS A 6 -19.21 -12.02 -6.44
CA LYS A 6 -19.32 -12.04 -7.90
C LYS A 6 -19.02 -10.67 -8.51
N GLU A 7 -19.61 -9.60 -7.98
CA GLU A 7 -19.41 -8.24 -8.47
C GLU A 7 -17.97 -7.73 -8.19
N TYR A 8 -17.41 -8.08 -7.03
CA TYR A 8 -16.04 -7.74 -6.69
C TYR A 8 -15.02 -8.43 -7.62
N LEU A 9 -15.16 -9.72 -7.85
CA LEU A 9 -14.28 -10.47 -8.73
C LEU A 9 -14.42 -10.07 -10.19
N LYS A 10 -15.63 -9.70 -10.62
CA LYS A 10 -15.87 -9.09 -11.93
C LYS A 10 -15.12 -7.77 -12.09
N LEU A 11 -15.13 -6.91 -11.06
CA LEU A 11 -14.30 -5.69 -11.05
C LEU A 11 -12.81 -6.02 -11.12
N CYS A 12 -12.32 -6.95 -10.29
CA CYS A 12 -10.92 -7.35 -10.31
C CYS A 12 -10.49 -7.84 -11.71
N LYS A 13 -11.28 -8.72 -12.32
CA LYS A 13 -11.04 -9.22 -13.68
C LYS A 13 -11.03 -8.08 -14.69
N LYS A 14 -12.01 -7.18 -14.64
CA LYS A 14 -12.10 -6.01 -15.53
C LYS A 14 -10.86 -5.11 -15.41
N ILE A 15 -10.36 -4.86 -14.20
CA ILE A 15 -9.14 -4.06 -14.01
C ILE A 15 -7.93 -4.74 -14.64
N LEU A 16 -7.80 -6.07 -14.47
CA LEU A 16 -6.68 -6.82 -15.04
C LEU A 16 -6.73 -6.88 -16.57
N GLU A 17 -7.91 -6.97 -17.17
CA GLU A 17 -8.10 -7.13 -18.62
C GLU A 17 -8.11 -5.79 -19.38
N GLU A 18 -8.78 -4.77 -18.84
CA GLU A 18 -9.02 -3.50 -19.53
C GLU A 18 -8.23 -2.33 -18.93
N GLY A 19 -7.67 -2.49 -17.72
CA GLY A 19 -6.98 -1.45 -16.99
C GLY A 19 -5.68 -1.03 -17.66
N LYS A 20 -5.31 0.24 -17.43
CA LYS A 20 -4.01 0.76 -17.86
C LYS A 20 -3.07 0.82 -16.68
N GLU A 21 -1.85 0.38 -16.91
CA GLU A 21 -0.82 0.52 -15.91
C GLU A 21 -0.33 1.96 -15.84
N VAL A 22 -0.20 2.47 -14.63
CA VAL A 22 0.20 3.86 -14.35
C VAL A 22 1.25 3.87 -13.25
N VAL A 23 2.27 4.69 -13.44
CA VAL A 23 3.26 4.99 -12.40
C VAL A 23 2.56 5.67 -11.22
N ASN A 24 2.83 5.20 -10.02
CA ASN A 24 2.24 5.74 -8.81
C ASN A 24 3.31 6.38 -7.92
N ARG A 25 2.89 7.36 -7.10
CA ARG A 25 3.75 8.03 -6.10
C ARG A 25 4.36 7.07 -5.07
N THR A 26 3.80 5.88 -4.90
CA THR A 26 4.29 4.85 -3.98
C THR A 26 5.49 4.08 -4.54
N GLY A 27 5.90 4.32 -5.79
CA GLY A 27 6.94 3.53 -6.48
C GLY A 27 6.45 2.18 -6.99
N ILE A 28 5.27 1.71 -6.58
CA ILE A 28 4.62 0.51 -7.10
C ILE A 28 3.57 0.93 -8.10
N ASN A 29 3.67 0.47 -9.34
CA ASN A 29 2.68 0.77 -10.37
C ASN A 29 1.31 0.21 -10.02
N THR A 30 0.29 0.82 -10.58
CA THR A 30 -1.10 0.36 -10.46
C THR A 30 -1.68 0.05 -11.84
N ILE A 31 -2.46 -1.01 -11.94
CA ILE A 31 -3.36 -1.21 -13.07
C ILE A 31 -4.70 -0.62 -12.66
N LYS A 32 -5.26 0.29 -13.45
CA LYS A 32 -6.47 1.02 -13.06
C LYS A 32 -7.46 1.24 -14.18
N ILE A 33 -8.72 1.39 -13.78
CA ILE A 33 -9.81 1.89 -14.61
C ILE A 33 -10.34 3.21 -14.04
N PRO A 34 -10.91 4.11 -14.88
CA PRO A 34 -11.30 5.45 -14.44
C PRO A 34 -12.40 5.46 -13.39
N SER A 35 -13.36 4.54 -13.48
CA SER A 35 -14.50 4.48 -12.56
C SER A 35 -15.20 3.14 -12.59
N TYR A 36 -15.89 2.83 -11.50
CA TYR A 36 -16.79 1.69 -11.38
C TYR A 36 -17.98 2.03 -10.49
N TYR A 37 -19.07 1.26 -10.61
CA TYR A 37 -20.30 1.47 -9.86
C TYR A 37 -20.86 0.14 -9.40
N PHE A 38 -21.26 0.08 -8.12
CA PHE A 38 -22.00 -1.02 -7.53
C PHE A 38 -23.36 -0.55 -7.04
N ASN A 39 -24.31 -1.46 -6.98
CA ASN A 39 -25.59 -1.25 -6.31
C ASN A 39 -25.93 -2.49 -5.48
N PHE A 40 -26.03 -2.31 -4.16
CA PHE A 40 -26.31 -3.36 -3.20
C PHE A 40 -27.74 -3.25 -2.72
N ASP A 41 -28.52 -4.32 -2.85
CA ASP A 41 -29.84 -4.44 -2.22
C ASP A 41 -29.64 -4.99 -0.81
N LEU A 42 -29.58 -4.08 0.18
CA LEU A 42 -29.29 -4.44 1.58
C LEU A 42 -30.47 -5.17 2.26
N GLU A 43 -31.65 -5.16 1.67
CA GLU A 43 -32.79 -5.95 2.17
C GLU A 43 -32.59 -7.45 1.88
N LYS A 44 -31.89 -7.76 0.78
CA LYS A 44 -31.67 -9.14 0.35
C LYS A 44 -30.39 -9.76 0.88
N GLU A 45 -29.31 -8.97 0.94
CA GLU A 45 -27.98 -9.50 1.24
C GLU A 45 -27.11 -8.46 1.94
N PHE A 46 -26.43 -8.87 3.00
CA PHE A 46 -25.32 -8.11 3.55
C PHE A 46 -24.09 -8.29 2.64
N PRO A 47 -23.55 -7.22 2.01
CA PRO A 47 -22.46 -7.33 1.06
C PRO A 47 -21.16 -7.69 1.78
N PHE A 48 -20.77 -8.95 1.69
CA PHE A 48 -19.62 -9.49 2.40
C PHE A 48 -18.91 -10.55 1.58
N LEU A 49 -17.54 -10.57 1.60
CA LEU A 49 -16.76 -11.51 0.84
C LEU A 49 -16.64 -12.86 1.55
N THR A 50 -16.78 -13.95 0.79
CA THR A 50 -16.58 -15.34 1.24
C THR A 50 -15.38 -15.99 0.55
N THR A 51 -14.94 -15.47 -0.58
CA THR A 51 -13.80 -15.99 -1.35
C THR A 51 -12.45 -15.74 -0.68
N LYS A 52 -12.40 -14.81 0.27
CA LYS A 52 -11.28 -14.61 1.20
C LYS A 52 -11.76 -14.19 2.59
N GLU A 53 -10.92 -14.41 3.60
CA GLU A 53 -11.18 -13.92 4.96
C GLU A 53 -11.16 -12.39 5.00
N LEU A 54 -12.15 -11.79 5.68
CA LEU A 54 -12.24 -10.36 5.94
C LEU A 54 -12.24 -10.10 7.45
N PHE A 55 -11.33 -9.28 7.94
CA PHE A 55 -11.23 -8.86 9.33
C PHE A 55 -12.25 -7.77 9.67
N TYR A 56 -13.52 -8.11 9.57
CA TYR A 56 -14.65 -7.18 9.63
C TYR A 56 -14.77 -6.41 10.94
N LYS A 57 -14.31 -6.99 12.07
CA LYS A 57 -14.34 -6.28 13.36
C LYS A 57 -13.54 -4.99 13.33
N ASN A 58 -12.40 -5.00 12.65
CA ASN A 58 -11.59 -3.79 12.48
C ASN A 58 -12.31 -2.76 11.61
N ALA A 59 -12.97 -3.20 10.53
CA ALA A 59 -13.75 -2.31 9.66
C ALA A 59 -14.91 -1.66 10.42
N ILE A 60 -15.64 -2.42 11.25
CA ILE A 60 -16.73 -1.88 12.06
C ILE A 60 -16.21 -0.90 13.12
N LYS A 61 -15.14 -1.25 13.84
CA LYS A 61 -14.54 -0.37 14.85
C LYS A 61 -14.03 0.94 14.25
N GLU A 62 -13.42 0.90 13.08
CA GLU A 62 -12.99 2.11 12.36
C GLU A 62 -14.19 2.98 11.95
N MET A 63 -15.26 2.39 11.45
CA MET A 63 -16.49 3.11 11.15
C MET A 63 -17.08 3.76 12.42
N LEU A 64 -17.09 3.05 13.55
CA LEU A 64 -17.54 3.60 14.83
C LEU A 64 -16.63 4.70 15.36
N TRP A 65 -15.32 4.60 15.14
CA TRP A 65 -14.35 5.66 15.44
C TRP A 65 -14.68 6.96 14.67
N ILE A 66 -15.01 6.83 13.38
CA ILE A 66 -15.34 7.97 12.52
C ILE A 66 -16.68 8.59 12.92
N TYR A 67 -17.75 7.78 13.03
CA TYR A 67 -19.12 8.28 13.11
C TYR A 67 -19.68 8.33 14.54
N LYS A 68 -19.46 7.31 15.38
CA LYS A 68 -19.92 7.28 16.77
C LYS A 68 -19.02 8.11 17.69
N ALA A 69 -17.75 7.76 17.73
CA ALA A 69 -16.77 8.49 18.56
C ALA A 69 -16.47 9.88 18.02
N LYS A 70 -16.74 10.13 16.73
CA LYS A 70 -16.49 11.42 16.05
C LYS A 70 -15.06 11.89 16.30
N SER A 71 -14.11 10.96 16.21
CA SER A 71 -12.72 11.14 16.63
C SER A 71 -11.75 10.95 15.48
N ASN A 72 -10.62 11.61 15.56
CA ASN A 72 -9.43 11.42 14.74
C ASN A 72 -8.21 11.01 15.60
N ASP A 73 -8.42 10.75 16.89
CA ASP A 73 -7.40 10.27 17.84
C ASP A 73 -7.20 8.76 17.64
N VAL A 74 -5.98 8.37 17.26
CA VAL A 74 -5.61 6.98 16.93
C VAL A 74 -5.64 6.09 18.18
N ARG A 75 -5.40 6.64 19.39
CA ARG A 75 -5.42 5.89 20.64
C ARG A 75 -6.76 5.22 20.89
N TRP A 76 -7.86 5.83 20.45
CA TRP A 76 -9.20 5.21 20.55
C TRP A 76 -9.26 3.86 19.83
N LEU A 77 -8.61 3.75 18.65
CA LEU A 77 -8.51 2.49 17.90
C LEU A 77 -7.55 1.52 18.56
N GLN A 78 -6.39 2.00 19.03
CA GLN A 78 -5.37 1.20 19.71
C GLN A 78 -5.94 0.52 20.97
N GLU A 79 -6.72 1.24 21.79
CA GLU A 79 -7.43 0.71 22.96
C GLU A 79 -8.43 -0.42 22.61
N ARG A 80 -8.84 -0.50 21.34
CA ARG A 80 -9.74 -1.53 20.79
C ARG A 80 -9.01 -2.56 19.95
N ASN A 81 -7.67 -2.61 20.08
CA ASN A 81 -6.78 -3.51 19.35
C ASN A 81 -6.92 -3.40 17.82
N VAL A 82 -7.01 -2.15 17.31
CA VAL A 82 -7.02 -1.81 15.89
C VAL A 82 -5.84 -0.89 15.60
N HIS A 83 -4.89 -1.36 14.79
CA HIS A 83 -3.59 -0.74 14.54
C HIS A 83 -3.39 -0.27 13.10
N ILE A 84 -4.48 -0.20 12.32
CA ILE A 84 -4.41 0.13 10.89
C ILE A 84 -4.07 1.59 10.63
N TRP A 85 -4.13 2.48 11.65
CA TRP A 85 -3.82 3.89 11.57
C TRP A 85 -2.53 4.30 12.27
N ASP A 86 -1.81 3.38 12.92
CA ASP A 86 -0.59 3.70 13.70
C ASP A 86 0.52 4.36 12.86
N GLU A 87 0.61 4.03 11.58
CA GLU A 87 1.61 4.62 10.67
C GLU A 87 1.25 6.06 10.24
N TRP A 88 0.03 6.53 10.51
CA TRP A 88 -0.43 7.89 10.19
C TRP A 88 -0.62 8.77 11.43
N GLU A 89 -0.23 8.30 12.60
CA GLU A 89 -0.31 9.05 13.84
C GLU A 89 0.70 10.20 13.88
N ILE A 90 0.22 11.40 14.24
CA ILE A 90 1.06 12.54 14.60
C ILE A 90 1.52 12.30 16.04
N ASP A 91 2.81 12.36 16.29
CA ASP A 91 3.36 12.08 17.62
C ASP A 91 3.13 13.19 18.64
N GLU A 92 3.63 12.97 19.88
CA GLU A 92 3.49 13.90 21.01
C GLU A 92 4.13 15.28 20.80
N ASP A 93 5.09 15.38 19.86
CA ASP A 93 5.72 16.65 19.49
C ASP A 93 4.95 17.41 18.39
N GLY A 94 3.85 16.85 17.90
CA GLY A 94 3.07 17.40 16.80
C GLY A 94 3.72 17.16 15.42
N ILE A 95 4.57 16.15 15.32
CA ILE A 95 5.30 15.82 14.10
C ILE A 95 4.79 14.49 13.54
N TYR A 96 4.38 14.49 12.27
CA TYR A 96 4.14 13.27 11.50
C TYR A 96 5.44 12.81 10.87
N ARG A 97 5.82 11.56 11.15
CA ARG A 97 7.06 10.96 10.69
C ARG A 97 6.78 9.84 9.69
N ILE A 98 7.40 9.91 8.53
CA ILE A 98 7.42 8.83 7.54
C ILE A 98 8.76 8.12 7.66
N TYR A 99 8.71 6.83 7.92
CA TYR A 99 9.89 5.99 8.04
C TYR A 99 10.13 5.19 6.76
N TYR A 100 11.40 4.88 6.51
CA TYR A 100 11.70 3.81 5.58
C TYR A 100 11.19 2.48 6.16
N PRO A 101 10.72 1.54 5.33
CA PRO A 101 10.18 0.27 5.82
C PRO A 101 11.22 -0.61 6.54
N GLU A 102 12.50 -0.33 6.34
CA GLU A 102 13.62 -1.11 6.86
C GLU A 102 13.96 -0.71 8.29
N LYS A 103 14.38 -1.71 9.10
CA LYS A 103 15.06 -1.44 10.37
C LYS A 103 16.54 -1.18 10.06
N SER A 104 17.04 -0.03 10.46
CA SER A 104 18.47 0.24 10.59
C SER A 104 18.98 -0.31 11.94
N ASP A 105 20.29 -0.40 12.11
CA ASP A 105 20.90 -0.80 13.39
C ASP A 105 20.43 0.10 14.54
N GLU A 106 20.33 -0.46 15.75
CA GLU A 106 19.77 0.18 16.95
C GLU A 106 20.41 1.55 17.32
N ASN A 107 21.56 1.88 16.76
CA ASN A 107 22.30 3.12 16.99
C ASN A 107 22.18 4.15 15.83
N PHE A 108 21.29 3.93 14.88
CA PHE A 108 21.15 4.86 13.75
C PHE A 108 20.36 6.09 14.18
N ASN A 109 21.05 7.21 14.36
CA ASN A 109 20.48 8.49 14.76
C ASN A 109 20.65 9.51 13.61
N GLU A 110 19.93 9.31 12.52
CA GLU A 110 19.85 10.29 11.45
C GLU A 110 18.71 11.26 11.72
N GLU A 111 18.99 12.53 11.59
CA GLU A 111 18.01 13.60 11.71
C GLU A 111 17.64 14.13 10.32
N VAL A 112 16.36 14.40 10.11
CA VAL A 112 15.87 15.03 8.89
C VAL A 112 15.22 16.39 9.20
N PRO A 113 15.29 17.36 8.28
CA PRO A 113 14.56 18.62 8.43
C PRO A 113 13.06 18.38 8.54
N VAL A 114 12.41 19.14 9.41
CA VAL A 114 10.95 19.14 9.54
C VAL A 114 10.36 20.18 8.61
N TYR A 115 9.27 19.84 7.94
CA TYR A 115 8.59 20.68 6.97
C TYR A 115 7.17 21.03 7.41
N PHE A 116 6.68 22.17 6.95
CA PHE A 116 5.29 22.61 7.06
C PHE A 116 4.66 22.61 5.67
N ASN A 117 3.41 22.17 5.58
CA ASN A 117 2.65 22.26 4.34
C ASN A 117 1.90 23.60 4.28
N THR A 118 2.23 24.43 3.31
CA THR A 118 1.59 25.74 3.13
C THR A 118 0.12 25.66 2.72
N GLY A 119 -0.35 24.50 2.25
CA GLY A 119 -1.66 24.32 1.64
C GLY A 119 -1.74 24.81 0.17
N VAL A 120 -0.64 25.31 -0.37
CA VAL A 120 -0.54 25.76 -1.76
C VAL A 120 0.00 24.63 -2.62
N ILE A 121 -0.62 24.41 -3.77
CA ILE A 121 -0.15 23.44 -4.78
C ILE A 121 0.71 24.17 -5.79
N GLY A 122 1.95 23.70 -5.98
CA GLY A 122 2.89 24.21 -6.96
C GLY A 122 2.48 23.89 -8.39
N ILE A 123 3.19 24.49 -9.35
CA ILE A 123 3.00 24.28 -10.80
C ILE A 123 3.21 22.80 -11.19
N ASP A 124 4.03 22.07 -10.45
CA ASP A 124 4.30 20.64 -10.62
C ASP A 124 3.21 19.73 -10.00
N GLY A 125 2.16 20.32 -9.45
CA GLY A 125 1.06 19.61 -8.81
C GLY A 125 1.37 19.07 -7.41
N LYS A 126 2.51 19.46 -6.80
CA LYS A 126 2.90 19.04 -5.45
C LYS A 126 2.60 20.13 -4.42
N ASP A 127 2.38 19.70 -3.17
CA ASP A 127 2.27 20.64 -2.06
C ASP A 127 3.58 21.43 -1.89
N ILE A 128 3.47 22.76 -1.74
CA ILE A 128 4.61 23.61 -1.40
C ILE A 128 4.90 23.45 0.08
N LEU A 129 6.13 23.07 0.39
CA LEU A 129 6.60 22.82 1.74
C LEU A 129 7.61 23.91 2.14
N GLU A 130 7.48 24.43 3.36
CA GLU A 130 8.48 25.29 4.00
C GLU A 130 9.20 24.52 5.10
N LYS A 131 10.52 24.78 5.27
CA LYS A 131 11.26 24.24 6.42
C LYS A 131 10.79 24.91 7.70
N MET A 132 10.79 24.13 8.78
CA MET A 132 10.53 24.65 10.12
C MET A 132 11.83 25.01 10.81
N TYR A 133 11.77 26.07 11.62
CA TYR A 133 12.87 26.61 12.41
C TYR A 133 12.42 26.78 13.85
N TYR A 134 13.36 26.85 14.78
CA TYR A 134 13.09 27.06 16.20
C TYR A 134 14.15 27.93 16.88
N ASP A 135 13.74 28.59 17.94
CA ASP A 135 14.60 29.22 18.92
C ASP A 135 14.01 29.09 20.35
N GLU A 136 14.51 29.81 21.32
CA GLU A 136 14.01 29.80 22.69
C GLU A 136 12.59 30.36 22.86
N ASN A 137 12.08 31.08 21.85
CA ASN A 137 10.77 31.73 21.90
C ASN A 137 9.70 30.92 21.15
N GLY A 138 10.08 29.97 20.26
CA GLY A 138 9.09 29.16 19.56
C GLY A 138 9.58 28.42 18.31
N ILE A 139 8.59 27.98 17.55
CA ILE A 139 8.76 27.28 16.27
C ILE A 139 8.17 28.15 15.16
N TYR A 140 8.89 28.29 14.06
CA TYR A 140 8.59 29.24 12.97
C TYR A 140 8.67 28.54 11.62
N LYS A 141 7.89 29.02 10.67
CA LYS A 141 8.07 28.69 9.24
C LYS A 141 9.29 29.45 8.69
N GLU A 142 9.84 28.98 7.60
CA GLU A 142 11.00 29.60 6.92
C GLU A 142 10.74 31.08 6.58
N SER A 143 9.52 31.39 6.15
CA SER A 143 9.08 32.76 5.82
C SER A 143 8.94 33.71 7.02
N GLU A 144 8.85 33.17 8.24
CA GLU A 144 8.56 33.91 9.48
C GLU A 144 9.72 33.83 10.48
N LYS A 145 10.81 33.12 10.17
CA LYS A 145 11.89 32.81 11.11
C LYS A 145 12.71 34.03 11.51
N PRO A 146 13.08 34.14 12.81
CA PRO A 146 14.12 35.07 13.26
C PRO A 146 15.48 34.76 12.65
N GLU A 147 16.37 35.79 12.59
CA GLU A 147 17.68 35.69 11.94
C GLU A 147 18.57 34.56 12.51
N ASN A 148 18.48 34.32 13.81
CA ASN A 148 19.30 33.33 14.53
C ASN A 148 18.59 31.99 14.77
N ALA A 149 17.38 31.78 14.23
CA ALA A 149 16.64 30.54 14.41
C ALA A 149 17.34 29.36 13.71
N LYS A 150 17.35 28.19 14.37
CA LYS A 150 17.95 26.95 13.86
C LYS A 150 16.89 26.12 13.16
N VAL A 151 17.32 25.34 12.17
CA VAL A 151 16.43 24.38 11.50
C VAL A 151 15.90 23.38 12.52
N LEU A 152 14.58 23.17 12.55
CA LEU A 152 13.97 22.12 13.36
C LEU A 152 14.26 20.77 12.71
N MET A 153 14.90 19.89 13.46
CA MET A 153 15.26 18.54 13.01
C MET A 153 14.42 17.52 13.77
N ALA A 154 13.99 16.49 13.08
CA ALA A 154 13.35 15.33 13.67
C ALA A 154 14.30 14.13 13.66
N SER A 155 14.44 13.47 14.79
CA SER A 155 15.17 12.21 14.92
C SER A 155 14.24 11.00 14.79
N SER A 156 14.82 9.84 14.49
CA SER A 156 14.08 8.58 14.48
C SER A 156 13.72 8.17 15.91
N LEU A 157 12.44 8.14 16.24
CA LEU A 157 11.93 7.71 17.55
C LEU A 157 11.54 6.21 17.58
N LYS A 158 11.40 5.56 16.45
CA LYS A 158 10.91 4.17 16.37
C LYS A 158 12.02 3.18 16.03
N ASN A 159 12.49 2.50 17.08
CA ASN A 159 13.14 1.17 17.03
C ASN A 159 14.00 0.87 15.79
N GLY A 160 15.01 1.69 15.51
CA GLY A 160 15.95 1.44 14.45
C GLY A 160 15.41 1.62 13.02
N ARG A 161 14.25 2.24 12.80
CA ARG A 161 13.78 2.60 11.45
C ARG A 161 14.31 3.97 11.05
N LYS A 162 14.93 4.06 9.87
CA LYS A 162 15.43 5.30 9.29
C LYS A 162 14.27 6.25 8.98
N LEU A 163 14.38 7.50 9.40
CA LEU A 163 13.39 8.53 9.11
C LEU A 163 13.59 9.08 7.69
N LYS A 164 12.53 9.06 6.87
CA LYS A 164 12.53 9.54 5.49
C LYS A 164 12.11 10.99 5.38
N PHE A 165 11.08 11.36 6.15
CA PHE A 165 10.45 12.67 6.06
C PHE A 165 9.74 12.99 7.37
N ALA A 166 9.72 14.27 7.75
CA ALA A 166 9.00 14.75 8.91
C ALA A 166 8.20 15.99 8.55
N ARG A 167 6.94 16.04 8.99
CA ARG A 167 6.03 17.16 8.78
C ARG A 167 5.48 17.66 10.11
N TYR A 168 5.57 18.96 10.35
CA TYR A 168 5.01 19.62 11.52
C TYR A 168 3.52 19.93 11.29
N PHE A 169 2.71 19.58 12.27
CA PHE A 169 1.29 19.91 12.35
C PHE A 169 0.99 20.86 13.51
N GLY A 170 1.68 20.69 14.63
CA GLY A 170 1.43 21.36 15.91
C GLY A 170 1.13 20.35 17.02
N LYS A 171 1.48 20.67 18.24
CA LYS A 171 1.26 19.79 19.41
C LYS A 171 -0.21 19.53 19.69
N GLU A 172 -1.09 20.42 19.28
CA GLU A 172 -2.55 20.28 19.37
C GLU A 172 -3.09 19.11 18.53
N TYR A 173 -2.33 18.66 17.54
CA TYR A 173 -2.67 17.49 16.71
C TYR A 173 -2.09 16.17 17.22
N ALA A 174 -1.39 16.18 18.37
CA ALA A 174 -0.75 14.98 18.89
C ALA A 174 -1.71 13.80 19.02
N HIS A 175 -1.24 12.61 18.65
CA HIS A 175 -1.99 11.35 18.64
C HIS A 175 -3.17 11.29 17.65
N THR A 176 -3.29 12.24 16.74
CA THR A 176 -4.34 12.26 15.73
C THR A 176 -3.80 12.01 14.32
N ILE A 177 -4.71 11.89 13.37
CA ILE A 177 -4.42 11.89 11.93
C ILE A 177 -4.65 13.26 11.28
N GLY A 178 -4.73 14.31 12.08
CA GLY A 178 -5.06 15.67 11.64
C GLY A 178 -6.55 15.84 11.34
N HIS A 179 -6.88 16.87 10.57
CA HIS A 179 -8.26 17.24 10.26
C HIS A 179 -8.89 16.33 9.18
N ALA A 180 -9.16 15.07 9.54
CA ALA A 180 -9.76 14.10 8.64
C ALA A 180 -10.81 13.24 9.35
N TYR A 181 -11.69 12.63 8.57
CA TYR A 181 -12.66 11.63 9.00
C TYR A 181 -13.51 12.04 10.21
N GLY A 182 -13.26 11.47 11.39
CA GLY A 182 -14.04 11.73 12.59
C GLY A 182 -13.98 13.19 13.06
N TYR A 183 -12.87 13.88 12.82
CA TYR A 183 -12.78 15.33 13.02
C TYR A 183 -13.86 16.08 12.22
N THR A 184 -13.98 15.76 10.93
CA THR A 184 -14.97 16.40 10.04
C THR A 184 -16.41 16.04 10.44
N VAL A 185 -16.65 14.79 10.86
CA VAL A 185 -17.94 14.35 11.37
C VAL A 185 -18.34 15.14 12.62
N ASN A 186 -17.38 15.34 13.54
CA ASN A 186 -17.61 16.11 14.77
C ASN A 186 -17.86 17.60 14.48
N LYS A 187 -16.99 18.22 13.69
CA LYS A 187 -17.04 19.65 13.33
C LYS A 187 -18.40 20.04 12.73
N ASN A 188 -18.99 19.17 11.92
CA ASN A 188 -20.24 19.42 11.20
C ASN A 188 -21.47 18.75 11.85
N ASP A 189 -21.28 18.06 12.97
CA ASP A 189 -22.31 17.22 13.62
C ASP A 189 -23.06 16.30 12.64
N TYR A 190 -22.33 15.70 11.72
CA TYR A 190 -22.91 14.96 10.60
C TYR A 190 -23.81 13.81 11.01
N LEU A 191 -23.45 13.06 12.04
CA LEU A 191 -24.24 11.89 12.46
C LEU A 191 -25.61 12.32 12.97
N ASN A 192 -25.68 13.26 13.95
CA ASN A 192 -26.94 13.72 14.53
C ASN A 192 -27.79 14.42 13.48
N ARG A 193 -27.16 15.30 12.68
CA ARG A 193 -27.86 16.00 11.58
C ARG A 193 -28.47 15.00 10.60
N THR A 194 -27.75 13.95 10.22
CA THR A 194 -28.23 12.91 9.30
C THR A 194 -29.42 12.16 9.90
N ILE A 195 -29.33 11.71 11.16
CA ILE A 195 -30.43 11.03 11.88
C ILE A 195 -31.67 11.94 11.98
N ASN A 196 -31.49 13.20 12.33
CA ASN A 196 -32.58 14.16 12.44
C ASN A 196 -33.29 14.39 11.10
N LEU A 197 -32.54 14.56 10.02
CA LEU A 197 -33.09 14.71 8.68
C LEU A 197 -33.82 13.47 8.18
N ILE A 198 -33.28 12.27 8.43
CA ILE A 198 -33.94 11.00 8.12
C ILE A 198 -35.28 10.90 8.86
N ASN A 199 -35.30 11.21 10.16
CA ASN A 199 -36.51 11.19 10.96
C ASN A 199 -37.55 12.22 10.47
N ALA A 200 -37.09 13.41 10.09
CA ALA A 200 -37.97 14.45 9.51
C ALA A 200 -38.59 13.99 8.17
N CYS A 201 -37.80 13.39 7.29
CA CYS A 201 -38.29 12.85 6.01
C CYS A 201 -39.26 11.68 6.19
N LYS A 202 -39.11 10.90 7.25
CA LYS A 202 -40.02 9.80 7.60
C LYS A 202 -41.40 10.34 8.01
N ILE A 203 -41.44 11.50 8.67
CA ILE A 203 -42.69 12.17 9.10
C ILE A 203 -43.33 12.90 7.91
N ASP A 204 -42.55 13.67 7.18
CA ASP A 204 -42.99 14.44 6.02
C ASP A 204 -42.03 14.23 4.82
N PRO A 205 -42.38 13.33 3.89
CA PRO A 205 -41.57 13.09 2.70
C PRO A 205 -41.44 14.30 1.75
N SER A 206 -42.25 15.32 1.94
CA SER A 206 -42.25 16.52 1.07
C SER A 206 -41.23 17.57 1.46
N ILE A 207 -40.55 17.40 2.60
CA ILE A 207 -39.55 18.38 3.05
C ILE A 207 -38.40 18.50 2.04
N SER A 208 -38.05 19.75 1.73
CA SER A 208 -36.99 20.05 0.75
C SER A 208 -35.64 19.54 1.17
N ASP A 209 -35.40 19.44 2.47
CA ASP A 209 -34.14 19.02 3.05
C ASP A 209 -33.87 17.50 2.94
N GLY A 210 -34.87 16.70 2.58
CA GLY A 210 -34.70 15.28 2.25
C GLY A 210 -33.72 15.01 1.10
N ARG A 211 -33.45 16.02 0.28
CA ARG A 211 -32.42 15.95 -0.78
C ARG A 211 -31.06 16.46 -0.33
N ARG A 212 -30.89 16.80 0.96
CA ARG A 212 -29.68 17.41 1.53
C ARG A 212 -29.09 16.60 2.69
N ILE A 213 -29.44 15.32 2.77
CA ILE A 213 -28.87 14.41 3.75
C ILE A 213 -27.49 13.97 3.22
N ILE A 214 -26.51 14.84 3.40
CA ILE A 214 -25.17 14.71 2.82
C ILE A 214 -24.14 14.79 3.92
N MET A 215 -23.22 13.85 3.96
CA MET A 215 -22.00 13.87 4.77
C MET A 215 -20.81 13.95 3.83
N SER A 216 -20.13 15.12 3.78
CA SER A 216 -18.91 15.32 3.02
C SER A 216 -17.72 15.36 3.97
N LEU A 217 -16.88 14.36 3.90
CA LEU A 217 -15.61 14.30 4.65
C LEU A 217 -14.49 15.10 3.97
N TRP A 218 -14.75 15.62 2.77
CA TRP A 218 -13.83 16.48 2.04
C TRP A 218 -14.18 17.94 2.31
N GLN A 219 -13.33 18.62 3.08
CA GLN A 219 -13.44 20.04 3.40
C GLN A 219 -12.14 20.71 2.97
N GLU A 220 -12.19 21.62 2.00
CA GLU A 220 -11.01 22.23 1.40
C GLU A 220 -10.14 22.97 2.43
N GLU A 221 -10.78 23.64 3.41
CA GLU A 221 -10.07 24.35 4.46
C GLU A 221 -9.30 23.42 5.41
N ASP A 222 -9.76 22.18 5.59
CA ASP A 222 -9.21 21.23 6.56
C ASP A 222 -8.19 20.26 5.93
N ILE A 223 -8.28 20.03 4.62
CA ILE A 223 -7.49 18.99 3.92
C ILE A 223 -5.97 19.20 4.02
N LYS A 224 -5.52 20.45 4.09
CA LYS A 224 -4.11 20.77 4.29
C LYS A 224 -3.58 20.25 5.64
N ASP A 225 -4.44 20.14 6.65
CA ASP A 225 -4.11 19.68 7.99
C ASP A 225 -4.42 18.19 8.21
N ALA A 226 -4.72 17.45 7.15
CA ALA A 226 -4.89 16.00 7.17
C ALA A 226 -3.57 15.29 6.84
N VAL A 227 -3.23 14.26 7.61
CA VAL A 227 -2.10 13.36 7.28
C VAL A 227 -2.46 12.55 6.04
N LEU A 228 -3.66 11.99 6.01
CA LEU A 228 -4.19 11.27 4.87
C LEU A 228 -5.56 11.83 4.47
N LYS A 229 -5.65 12.31 3.24
CA LYS A 229 -6.90 12.86 2.69
C LYS A 229 -7.94 11.75 2.51
N PRO A 230 -9.23 11.96 2.89
CA PRO A 230 -10.25 10.92 2.84
C PRO A 230 -10.40 10.27 1.45
N CYS A 231 -10.34 8.94 1.38
CA CYS A 231 -10.56 8.18 0.15
C CYS A 231 -12.05 8.04 -0.15
N VAL A 232 -12.82 7.55 0.81
CA VAL A 232 -14.28 7.66 0.81
C VAL A 232 -14.60 9.02 1.40
N TYR A 233 -15.14 9.92 0.60
CA TYR A 233 -15.26 11.32 0.99
C TYR A 233 -16.68 11.85 1.02
N LEU A 234 -17.64 11.13 0.44
CA LEU A 234 -19.01 11.59 0.33
C LEU A 234 -19.98 10.44 0.55
N SER A 235 -20.99 10.66 1.38
CA SER A 235 -22.18 9.82 1.42
C SER A 235 -23.44 10.68 1.40
N MET A 236 -24.45 10.21 0.68
CA MET A 236 -25.75 10.84 0.55
C MET A 236 -26.83 9.81 0.89
N TRP A 237 -27.87 10.26 1.55
CA TRP A 237 -28.93 9.39 2.06
C TRP A 237 -30.29 9.92 1.64
N ASP A 238 -31.26 9.03 1.43
CA ASP A 238 -32.63 9.36 1.19
C ASP A 238 -33.59 8.34 1.81
N VAL A 239 -34.81 8.76 2.07
CA VAL A 239 -35.89 7.93 2.59
C VAL A 239 -36.93 7.75 1.50
N ASN A 240 -37.20 6.52 1.12
CA ASN A 240 -38.21 6.19 0.15
C ASN A 240 -38.91 4.88 0.52
N ASP A 241 -40.23 4.88 0.53
CA ASP A 241 -41.06 3.69 0.78
C ASP A 241 -40.67 2.92 2.05
N GLY A 242 -40.44 3.64 3.15
CA GLY A 242 -40.07 3.07 4.44
C GLY A 242 -38.66 2.49 4.50
N LYS A 243 -37.83 2.75 3.50
CA LYS A 243 -36.45 2.30 3.38
C LYS A 243 -35.48 3.45 3.39
N LEU A 244 -34.31 3.23 3.97
CA LEU A 244 -33.17 4.13 3.90
C LEU A 244 -32.25 3.68 2.76
N ASN A 245 -32.06 4.54 1.77
CA ASN A 245 -31.11 4.34 0.69
C ASN A 245 -29.86 5.20 0.90
N GLY A 246 -28.74 4.72 0.40
CA GLY A 246 -27.46 5.43 0.46
C GLY A 246 -26.75 5.48 -0.88
N ASN A 247 -25.98 6.53 -1.10
CA ASN A 247 -25.00 6.62 -2.16
C ASN A 247 -23.64 7.02 -1.57
N VAL A 248 -22.61 6.25 -1.87
CA VAL A 248 -21.24 6.46 -1.40
C VAL A 248 -20.33 6.76 -2.56
N VAL A 249 -19.45 7.76 -2.41
CA VAL A 249 -18.48 8.12 -3.43
C VAL A 249 -17.05 8.01 -2.86
N GLN A 250 -16.24 7.22 -3.52
CA GLN A 250 -14.82 7.01 -3.23
C GLN A 250 -13.97 7.53 -4.38
N ARG A 251 -13.02 8.44 -4.08
CA ARG A 251 -12.18 9.10 -5.10
C ARG A 251 -10.98 8.29 -5.56
N SER A 252 -10.54 7.33 -4.75
CA SER A 252 -9.38 6.46 -5.02
C SER A 252 -9.54 5.17 -4.24
N CYS A 253 -9.33 4.04 -4.89
CA CYS A 253 -9.67 2.73 -4.35
C CYS A 253 -8.60 1.69 -4.65
N ASP A 254 -7.84 1.30 -3.61
CA ASP A 254 -7.10 0.04 -3.59
C ASP A 254 -8.12 -1.11 -3.49
N VAL A 255 -8.39 -1.75 -4.63
CA VAL A 255 -9.47 -2.73 -4.74
C VAL A 255 -9.22 -3.99 -3.90
N PRO A 256 -8.01 -4.59 -3.83
CA PRO A 256 -7.76 -5.77 -3.02
C PRO A 256 -7.83 -5.54 -1.50
N LEU A 257 -7.33 -4.40 -1.01
CA LEU A 257 -7.24 -4.12 0.42
C LEU A 257 -8.36 -3.21 0.91
N GLY A 258 -8.54 -2.05 0.30
CA GLY A 258 -9.43 -1.00 0.79
C GLY A 258 -10.90 -1.27 0.52
N LEU A 259 -11.25 -1.70 -0.71
CA LEU A 259 -12.65 -1.78 -1.11
C LEU A 259 -13.50 -2.72 -0.24
N PRO A 260 -13.06 -3.94 0.11
CA PRO A 260 -13.88 -4.81 0.94
C PRO A 260 -14.16 -4.24 2.34
N PHE A 261 -13.17 -3.53 2.91
CA PHE A 261 -13.33 -2.82 4.19
C PHE A 261 -14.34 -1.68 4.06
N ASN A 262 -14.15 -0.81 3.05
CA ASN A 262 -15.00 0.37 2.87
C ASN A 262 -16.46 -0.01 2.59
N VAL A 263 -16.71 -1.01 1.75
CA VAL A 263 -18.07 -1.51 1.50
C VAL A 263 -18.70 -2.04 2.79
N THR A 264 -17.97 -2.83 3.57
CA THR A 264 -18.45 -3.32 4.87
C THR A 264 -18.78 -2.18 5.83
N GLN A 265 -17.93 -1.16 5.93
CA GLN A 265 -18.13 0.02 6.78
C GLN A 265 -19.43 0.75 6.44
N TYR A 266 -19.64 1.08 5.17
CA TYR A 266 -20.80 1.84 4.74
C TYR A 266 -22.08 1.00 4.69
N ALA A 267 -21.98 -0.30 4.45
CA ALA A 267 -23.13 -1.21 4.61
C ALA A 267 -23.56 -1.26 6.08
N VAL A 268 -22.64 -1.46 7.02
CA VAL A 268 -22.97 -1.46 8.47
C VAL A 268 -23.52 -0.10 8.90
N LEU A 269 -22.95 1.02 8.42
CA LEU A 269 -23.48 2.36 8.69
C LEU A 269 -24.92 2.51 8.19
N ALA A 270 -25.23 2.01 6.98
CA ALA A 270 -26.60 2.04 6.44
C ALA A 270 -27.59 1.23 7.29
N TYR A 271 -27.20 0.03 7.70
CA TYR A 271 -28.03 -0.80 8.59
C TYR A 271 -28.25 -0.14 9.95
N LEU A 272 -27.22 0.49 10.53
CA LEU A 272 -27.35 1.18 11.82
C LEU A 272 -28.21 2.44 11.71
N LEU A 273 -28.01 3.26 10.69
CA LEU A 273 -28.86 4.44 10.45
C LEU A 273 -30.32 4.03 10.25
N ALA A 274 -30.58 2.97 9.47
CA ALA A 274 -31.93 2.44 9.29
C ALA A 274 -32.52 1.95 10.63
N LYS A 275 -31.74 1.17 11.42
CA LYS A 275 -32.16 0.64 12.73
C LYS A 275 -32.55 1.75 13.70
N VAL A 276 -31.70 2.75 13.93
CA VAL A 276 -31.93 3.81 14.90
C VAL A 276 -33.04 4.80 14.48
N THR A 277 -33.37 4.82 13.19
CA THR A 277 -34.48 5.64 12.67
C THR A 277 -35.76 4.85 12.42
N GLY A 278 -35.74 3.54 12.71
CA GLY A 278 -36.90 2.66 12.53
C GLY A 278 -37.32 2.46 11.08
N LEU A 279 -36.34 2.52 10.16
CA LEU A 279 -36.49 2.20 8.74
C LEU A 279 -35.92 0.82 8.42
N LYS A 280 -36.27 0.30 7.25
CA LYS A 280 -35.58 -0.86 6.68
C LYS A 280 -34.35 -0.40 5.88
N PRO A 281 -33.26 -1.18 5.83
CA PRO A 281 -32.18 -0.91 4.89
C PRO A 281 -32.71 -1.10 3.47
N GLY A 282 -32.35 -0.16 2.58
CA GLY A 282 -32.73 -0.17 1.17
C GLY A 282 -31.53 -0.46 0.26
N ASN A 283 -31.40 0.34 -0.79
CA ASN A 283 -30.26 0.24 -1.70
C ASN A 283 -29.06 1.04 -1.20
N LEU A 284 -27.88 0.48 -1.34
CA LEU A 284 -26.61 1.18 -1.17
C LEU A 284 -25.88 1.19 -2.51
N SER A 285 -25.86 2.34 -3.17
CA SER A 285 -25.06 2.53 -4.36
C SER A 285 -23.65 3.02 -3.98
N TYR A 286 -22.65 2.56 -4.73
CA TYR A 286 -21.25 2.81 -4.43
C TYR A 286 -20.49 3.17 -5.70
N THR A 287 -20.03 4.41 -5.78
CA THR A 287 -19.31 4.95 -6.93
C THR A 287 -17.83 5.04 -6.61
N ILE A 288 -17.00 4.44 -7.44
CA ILE A 288 -15.54 4.47 -7.31
C ILE A 288 -14.95 5.27 -8.46
N LYS A 289 -14.04 6.16 -8.15
CA LYS A 289 -13.07 6.73 -9.07
C LYS A 289 -11.72 6.11 -8.84
N ASP A 290 -10.90 6.03 -9.90
CA ASP A 290 -9.53 5.51 -9.80
C ASP A 290 -9.48 4.14 -9.09
N ALA A 291 -10.29 3.19 -9.59
CA ALA A 291 -10.27 1.80 -9.11
C ALA A 291 -9.00 1.11 -9.59
N HIS A 292 -8.14 0.68 -8.65
CA HIS A 292 -6.84 0.15 -9.00
C HIS A 292 -6.43 -1.09 -8.20
N ILE A 293 -5.54 -1.87 -8.82
CA ILE A 293 -4.82 -2.99 -8.22
C ILE A 293 -3.33 -2.68 -8.35
N TYR A 294 -2.58 -2.72 -7.27
CA TYR A 294 -1.13 -2.61 -7.33
C TYR A 294 -0.51 -3.86 -7.96
N VAL A 295 0.55 -3.68 -8.75
CA VAL A 295 1.14 -4.81 -9.49
C VAL A 295 1.65 -5.92 -8.57
N ASN A 296 2.06 -5.59 -7.34
CA ASN A 296 2.47 -6.57 -6.32
C ASN A 296 1.29 -7.31 -5.66
N GLN A 297 0.04 -6.95 -5.97
CA GLN A 297 -1.18 -7.60 -5.46
C GLN A 297 -1.80 -8.56 -6.48
N ILE A 298 -1.31 -8.58 -7.71
CA ILE A 298 -1.91 -9.33 -8.84
C ILE A 298 -2.03 -10.83 -8.53
N GLU A 299 -0.98 -11.44 -7.97
CA GLU A 299 -0.99 -12.88 -7.67
C GLU A 299 -2.07 -13.26 -6.64
N GLY A 300 -2.29 -12.41 -5.63
CA GLY A 300 -3.39 -12.62 -4.68
C GLY A 300 -4.77 -12.53 -5.35
N ILE A 301 -4.94 -11.62 -6.33
CA ILE A 301 -6.19 -11.53 -7.11
C ILE A 301 -6.36 -12.75 -8.02
N LYS A 302 -5.31 -13.21 -8.69
CA LYS A 302 -5.36 -14.46 -9.50
C LYS A 302 -5.76 -15.66 -8.64
N GLU A 303 -5.20 -15.77 -7.42
CA GLU A 303 -5.60 -16.82 -6.48
C GLU A 303 -7.09 -16.73 -6.14
N GLN A 304 -7.61 -15.51 -5.89
CA GLN A 304 -9.02 -15.31 -5.55
C GLN A 304 -9.94 -15.62 -6.74
N LEU A 305 -9.54 -15.25 -7.96
CA LEU A 305 -10.26 -15.61 -9.19
C LEU A 305 -10.26 -17.13 -9.42
N ALA A 306 -9.13 -17.83 -9.20
CA ALA A 306 -9.05 -19.28 -9.28
C ALA A 306 -9.94 -19.99 -8.25
N ARG A 307 -10.15 -19.39 -7.07
CA ARG A 307 -11.14 -19.90 -6.10
C ARG A 307 -12.55 -19.83 -6.65
N GLN A 308 -12.93 -18.72 -7.32
CA GLN A 308 -14.21 -18.59 -8.00
C GLN A 308 -14.42 -19.69 -9.06
N GLU A 309 -13.43 -19.88 -9.94
CA GLU A 309 -13.50 -20.93 -10.98
C GLU A 309 -13.72 -22.32 -10.36
N LYS A 310 -13.06 -22.62 -9.25
CA LYS A 310 -13.24 -23.89 -8.54
C LYS A 310 -14.62 -24.02 -7.89
N ILE A 311 -15.18 -22.92 -7.37
CA ILE A 311 -16.55 -22.90 -6.84
C ILE A 311 -17.56 -23.13 -7.96
N ASP A 312 -17.40 -22.43 -9.09
CA ASP A 312 -18.26 -22.53 -10.26
C ASP A 312 -18.21 -23.95 -10.89
N ALA A 313 -17.06 -24.62 -10.76
CA ALA A 313 -16.86 -26.00 -11.19
C ALA A 313 -17.31 -27.06 -10.16
N GLY A 314 -17.81 -26.64 -8.98
CA GLY A 314 -18.19 -27.56 -7.89
C GLY A 314 -17.00 -28.23 -7.18
N LEU A 315 -15.79 -27.73 -7.34
CA LEU A 315 -14.55 -28.24 -6.73
C LEU A 315 -14.25 -27.61 -5.37
N LEU A 316 -14.89 -26.48 -5.04
CA LEU A 316 -14.90 -25.85 -3.73
C LEU A 316 -16.35 -25.60 -3.29
N GLU A 317 -16.57 -25.60 -1.95
CA GLU A 317 -17.88 -25.32 -1.37
C GLU A 317 -18.32 -23.88 -1.68
N ASP A 318 -19.57 -23.71 -2.07
CA ASP A 318 -20.16 -22.39 -2.31
C ASP A 318 -20.74 -21.84 -0.99
N TYR A 319 -20.09 -20.85 -0.38
CA TYR A 319 -20.56 -20.22 0.84
C TYR A 319 -21.51 -19.06 0.54
N PRO A 320 -22.72 -19.03 1.12
CA PRO A 320 -23.61 -17.90 0.99
C PRO A 320 -23.07 -16.67 1.72
N ALA A 321 -23.62 -15.49 1.43
CA ALA A 321 -23.36 -14.31 2.21
C ALA A 321 -23.72 -14.52 3.68
N PRO A 322 -22.90 -14.04 4.63
CA PRO A 322 -23.25 -14.06 6.03
C PRO A 322 -24.34 -13.03 6.33
N GLU A 323 -24.91 -13.11 7.53
CA GLU A 323 -25.93 -12.21 8.03
C GLU A 323 -25.32 -11.18 9.00
N LEU A 324 -25.71 -9.91 8.89
CA LEU A 324 -25.39 -8.91 9.89
C LEU A 324 -26.48 -8.91 10.97
N TYR A 325 -26.10 -9.30 12.19
CA TYR A 325 -26.94 -9.21 13.37
C TYR A 325 -26.68 -7.89 14.10
N ILE A 326 -27.72 -7.15 14.36
CA ILE A 326 -27.73 -5.94 15.19
C ILE A 326 -28.79 -6.15 16.27
N ASP A 327 -28.37 -6.07 17.55
CA ASP A 327 -29.24 -6.30 18.71
C ASP A 327 -30.46 -5.33 18.70
N ASP A 328 -31.62 -5.86 19.12
CA ASP A 328 -32.84 -5.08 19.15
C ASP A 328 -32.82 -3.93 20.17
N ASN A 329 -31.99 -4.03 21.19
CA ASN A 329 -31.79 -2.97 22.18
C ASN A 329 -31.02 -1.76 21.65
N ILE A 330 -30.42 -1.84 20.47
CA ILE A 330 -29.77 -0.69 19.84
C ILE A 330 -30.85 0.25 19.29
N THR A 331 -31.02 1.38 19.95
CA THR A 331 -31.95 2.47 19.59
C THR A 331 -31.21 3.74 19.21
N SER A 332 -29.93 3.84 19.57
CA SER A 332 -29.02 4.93 19.26
C SER A 332 -27.61 4.40 19.02
N PHE A 333 -26.72 5.22 18.43
CA PHE A 333 -25.31 4.84 18.28
C PHE A 333 -24.60 4.67 19.62
N GLU A 334 -25.08 5.31 20.69
CA GLU A 334 -24.50 5.21 22.03
C GLU A 334 -24.68 3.81 22.64
N ASP A 335 -25.73 3.08 22.24
CA ASP A 335 -26.01 1.72 22.72
C ASP A 335 -25.02 0.67 22.18
N ILE A 336 -24.19 1.05 21.19
CA ILE A 336 -23.27 0.12 20.54
C ILE A 336 -22.06 -0.16 21.43
N ASP A 337 -21.78 -1.45 21.70
CA ASP A 337 -20.53 -1.90 22.31
C ASP A 337 -19.39 -1.81 21.29
N ASP A 338 -18.73 -0.67 21.24
CA ASP A 338 -17.66 -0.41 20.27
C ASP A 338 -16.33 -1.09 20.64
N LYS A 339 -16.19 -1.61 21.86
CA LYS A 339 -14.99 -2.29 22.31
C LYS A 339 -14.99 -3.77 21.92
N ASN A 340 -16.07 -4.48 22.24
CA ASN A 340 -16.14 -5.93 22.03
C ASN A 340 -17.04 -6.30 20.84
N LEU A 341 -17.88 -5.38 20.34
CA LEU A 341 -18.91 -5.63 19.32
C LEU A 341 -19.86 -6.76 19.74
N SER A 342 -20.24 -6.82 21.04
CA SER A 342 -21.09 -7.89 21.56
C SER A 342 -22.50 -7.85 20.98
N ASN A 343 -23.00 -6.66 20.63
CA ASN A 343 -24.34 -6.41 20.11
C ASN A 343 -24.39 -6.10 18.58
N ILE A 344 -23.25 -6.22 17.89
CA ILE A 344 -23.15 -6.24 16.41
C ILE A 344 -22.28 -7.41 16.00
N ARG A 345 -22.81 -8.35 15.24
CA ARG A 345 -22.09 -9.57 14.87
C ARG A 345 -22.39 -9.96 13.43
N VAL A 346 -21.40 -10.55 12.76
CA VAL A 346 -21.59 -11.23 11.49
C VAL A 346 -21.80 -12.72 11.78
N LEU A 347 -22.99 -13.23 11.47
CA LEU A 347 -23.41 -14.58 11.74
C LEU A 347 -23.18 -15.47 10.51
N ASN A 348 -22.94 -16.76 10.75
CA ASN A 348 -22.80 -17.78 9.69
C ASN A 348 -21.67 -17.49 8.69
N TYR A 349 -20.65 -16.74 9.11
CA TYR A 349 -19.53 -16.40 8.25
C TYR A 349 -18.61 -17.59 8.00
N LYS A 350 -18.57 -18.03 6.75
CA LYS A 350 -17.63 -19.01 6.22
C LYS A 350 -16.84 -18.38 5.08
N HIS A 351 -15.57 -18.78 4.93
CA HIS A 351 -14.68 -18.21 3.92
C HIS A 351 -13.59 -19.21 3.49
N HIS A 352 -12.99 -18.99 2.33
CA HIS A 352 -11.95 -19.85 1.76
C HIS A 352 -10.53 -19.52 2.26
N GLY A 353 -10.42 -18.93 3.45
CA GLY A 353 -9.15 -18.62 4.09
C GLY A 353 -8.53 -17.29 3.64
N LYS A 354 -7.45 -16.94 4.32
CA LYS A 354 -6.74 -15.67 4.14
C LYS A 354 -6.02 -15.62 2.80
N ILE A 355 -6.09 -14.46 2.12
CA ILE A 355 -5.16 -14.04 1.08
C ILE A 355 -4.46 -12.79 1.60
N SER A 356 -3.14 -12.83 1.68
CA SER A 356 -2.34 -11.65 2.08
C SER A 356 -2.04 -10.81 0.86
N PHE A 357 -2.48 -9.54 0.91
CA PHE A 357 -2.09 -8.55 -0.07
C PHE A 357 -1.04 -7.63 0.55
N PRO A 358 0.08 -7.36 -0.14
CA PRO A 358 1.05 -6.40 0.34
C PRO A 358 0.44 -4.99 0.33
N ILE A 359 0.74 -4.21 1.36
CA ILE A 359 0.42 -2.79 1.37
C ILE A 359 1.31 -2.10 0.34
N ALA A 360 0.74 -1.19 -0.44
CA ALA A 360 1.50 -0.37 -1.35
C ALA A 360 2.31 0.69 -0.57
N GLN A 361 3.36 0.26 0.04
CA GLN A 361 4.45 1.11 0.53
C GLN A 361 5.52 1.11 -0.56
N TRP A 362 6.20 2.24 -0.71
CA TRP A 362 7.31 2.44 -1.65
C TRP A 362 8.13 1.15 -1.79
N GLY A 363 7.86 0.38 -2.82
CA GLY A 363 8.53 -0.89 -3.07
C GLY A 363 9.61 -0.69 -4.12
N LYS A 364 10.67 -1.49 -4.00
CA LYS A 364 11.79 -1.42 -4.88
C LYS A 364 11.99 -2.60 -5.76
N MET A 365 12.70 -2.19 -6.82
CA MET A 365 13.08 -3.05 -7.91
C MET A 365 14.22 -3.95 -7.48
N ILE A 366 13.97 -5.25 -7.48
CA ILE A 366 15.05 -6.22 -7.54
C ILE A 366 15.54 -6.24 -8.98
N SER A 367 16.82 -5.95 -9.15
CA SER A 367 17.50 -5.98 -10.44
C SER A 367 18.55 -7.08 -10.44
N LEU A 368 18.66 -7.84 -11.52
CA LEU A 368 19.73 -8.78 -11.73
C LEU A 368 20.78 -8.16 -12.66
N ILE A 369 22.05 -8.38 -12.40
CA ILE A 369 23.14 -7.94 -13.28
C ILE A 369 24.17 -9.03 -13.45
N ALA A 370 24.48 -9.40 -14.70
CA ALA A 370 25.43 -10.45 -15.03
C ALA A 370 26.05 -10.27 -16.41
N ALA A 371 27.24 -10.86 -16.62
CA ALA A 371 27.81 -11.09 -17.93
C ALA A 371 27.67 -12.57 -18.30
N VAL A 372 27.20 -12.85 -19.52
CA VAL A 372 26.89 -14.20 -19.97
C VAL A 372 27.41 -14.47 -21.38
N GLY A 373 27.85 -15.70 -21.64
CA GLY A 373 28.15 -16.18 -22.97
C GLY A 373 26.93 -16.54 -23.80
N LYS A 374 27.13 -17.09 -24.99
CA LYS A 374 26.06 -17.45 -25.94
C LYS A 374 25.02 -18.42 -25.39
N ASN A 375 25.45 -19.32 -24.48
CA ASN A 375 24.57 -20.33 -23.87
C ASN A 375 24.33 -20.04 -22.38
N ASN A 376 24.33 -18.76 -22.00
CA ASN A 376 24.15 -18.28 -20.62
C ASN A 376 25.27 -18.72 -19.65
N GLU A 377 26.46 -19.01 -20.14
CA GLU A 377 27.63 -19.34 -19.31
C GLU A 377 28.00 -18.13 -18.44
N LEU A 378 28.10 -18.32 -17.11
CA LEU A 378 28.43 -17.29 -16.12
C LEU A 378 29.84 -17.36 -15.58
N GLY A 379 30.28 -18.56 -15.23
CA GLY A 379 31.51 -18.76 -14.49
C GLY A 379 32.02 -20.18 -14.56
N TYR A 380 33.31 -20.34 -14.25
CA TYR A 380 34.00 -21.63 -14.14
C TYR A 380 34.93 -21.64 -12.94
N LYS A 381 34.79 -22.62 -12.06
CA LYS A 381 35.64 -22.80 -10.87
C LYS A 381 35.74 -21.52 -10.02
N ASN A 382 34.61 -20.85 -9.76
CA ASN A 382 34.52 -19.61 -9.00
C ASN A 382 35.16 -18.36 -9.65
N HIS A 383 35.48 -18.39 -10.95
CA HIS A 383 36.02 -17.24 -11.67
C HIS A 383 35.07 -16.80 -12.80
N LEU A 384 35.14 -15.53 -13.14
CA LEU A 384 34.49 -15.01 -14.35
C LEU A 384 35.16 -15.63 -15.58
N ILE A 385 34.35 -16.04 -16.57
CA ILE A 385 34.88 -16.71 -17.79
C ILE A 385 35.35 -15.72 -18.86
N PHE A 386 34.88 -14.47 -18.81
CA PHE A 386 35.28 -13.43 -19.74
C PHE A 386 35.94 -12.27 -19.00
N ASN A 387 37.13 -11.85 -19.48
CA ASN A 387 37.82 -10.67 -18.96
C ASN A 387 37.56 -9.48 -19.86
N ILE A 388 36.56 -8.67 -19.50
CA ILE A 388 36.07 -7.50 -20.27
C ILE A 388 36.10 -6.28 -19.34
N PRO A 389 37.17 -5.43 -19.42
CA PRO A 389 37.28 -4.22 -18.59
C PRO A 389 36.08 -3.27 -18.71
N GLY A 390 35.52 -3.15 -19.93
CA GLY A 390 34.32 -2.34 -20.19
C GLY A 390 33.09 -2.84 -19.45
N ASP A 391 32.93 -4.15 -19.30
CA ASP A 391 31.85 -4.74 -18.51
C ASP A 391 32.01 -4.45 -17.01
N LEU A 392 33.22 -4.55 -16.48
CA LEU A 392 33.48 -4.19 -15.08
C LEU A 392 33.21 -2.70 -14.80
N LYS A 393 33.48 -1.83 -15.79
CA LYS A 393 33.12 -0.40 -15.70
C LYS A 393 31.61 -0.20 -15.76
N PHE A 394 30.92 -0.89 -16.65
CA PHE A 394 29.46 -0.88 -16.74
C PHE A 394 28.82 -1.35 -15.43
N PHE A 395 29.23 -2.52 -14.93
CA PHE A 395 28.78 -3.05 -13.65
C PHE A 395 28.96 -2.04 -12.50
N ARG A 396 30.14 -1.40 -12.42
CA ARG A 396 30.42 -0.38 -11.41
C ARG A 396 29.47 0.81 -11.56
N ASN A 397 29.23 1.31 -12.75
CA ASN A 397 28.38 2.47 -12.99
C ASN A 397 26.93 2.18 -12.60
N ILE A 398 26.41 1.01 -12.94
CA ILE A 398 25.03 0.62 -12.67
C ILE A 398 24.80 0.36 -11.17
N THR A 399 25.75 -0.29 -10.48
CA THR A 399 25.56 -0.73 -9.09
C THR A 399 26.08 0.24 -8.03
N SER A 400 26.78 1.34 -8.41
CA SER A 400 27.30 2.31 -7.42
C SER A 400 26.19 3.06 -6.70
N ASN A 401 26.37 3.24 -5.39
CA ASN A 401 25.44 3.84 -4.46
C ASN A 401 24.13 3.05 -4.28
N HIS A 402 24.14 1.77 -4.63
CA HIS A 402 23.04 0.83 -4.44
C HIS A 402 23.41 -0.32 -3.49
N ILE A 403 22.40 -1.12 -3.17
CA ILE A 403 22.58 -2.38 -2.44
C ILE A 403 22.97 -3.46 -3.44
N VAL A 404 23.98 -4.24 -3.11
CA VAL A 404 24.38 -5.43 -3.89
C VAL A 404 24.24 -6.68 -3.02
N VAL A 405 23.61 -7.71 -3.56
CA VAL A 405 23.39 -9.00 -2.88
C VAL A 405 24.12 -10.09 -3.64
N MET A 406 24.91 -10.85 -2.91
CA MET A 406 25.72 -11.94 -3.46
C MET A 406 25.75 -13.15 -2.53
N GLY A 407 26.03 -14.32 -3.07
CA GLY A 407 26.31 -15.50 -2.28
C GLY A 407 27.75 -15.50 -1.75
N ARG A 408 28.00 -16.27 -0.68
CA ARG A 408 29.31 -16.38 -0.04
C ARG A 408 30.44 -16.66 -1.05
N LYS A 409 30.27 -17.63 -1.95
CA LYS A 409 31.31 -17.98 -2.95
C LYS A 409 31.63 -16.83 -3.90
N THR A 410 30.63 -16.02 -4.26
CA THR A 410 30.81 -14.81 -5.09
C THR A 410 31.59 -13.75 -4.33
N TYR A 411 31.29 -13.54 -3.04
CA TYR A 411 32.06 -12.64 -2.19
C TYR A 411 33.50 -13.07 -2.03
N GLU A 412 33.75 -14.37 -1.76
CA GLU A 412 35.09 -14.96 -1.66
C GLU A 412 35.91 -14.79 -2.96
N SER A 413 35.23 -14.89 -4.12
CA SER A 413 35.85 -14.64 -5.43
C SER A 413 36.24 -13.18 -5.65
N ILE A 414 35.40 -12.24 -5.17
CA ILE A 414 35.67 -10.79 -5.23
C ILE A 414 36.77 -10.40 -4.23
N GLY A 415 36.81 -11.06 -3.07
CA GLY A 415 37.84 -10.94 -2.05
C GLY A 415 37.75 -9.73 -1.13
N LYS A 416 36.85 -8.78 -1.38
CA LYS A 416 36.62 -7.57 -0.57
C LYS A 416 35.26 -6.96 -0.82
N PRO A 417 34.71 -6.15 0.12
CA PRO A 417 33.49 -5.39 -0.12
C PRO A 417 33.64 -4.44 -1.33
N LEU A 418 32.59 -4.36 -2.13
CA LEU A 418 32.57 -3.44 -3.27
C LEU A 418 32.40 -1.99 -2.77
N PRO A 419 33.30 -1.05 -3.14
CA PRO A 419 33.26 0.32 -2.62
C PRO A 419 32.03 1.09 -3.11
N LYS A 420 31.54 2.02 -2.28
CA LYS A 420 30.34 2.84 -2.52
C LYS A 420 29.07 2.01 -2.75
N ARG A 421 28.93 0.89 -2.07
CA ARG A 421 27.77 0.00 -2.12
C ARG A 421 27.51 -0.59 -0.75
N ILE A 422 26.25 -0.86 -0.46
CA ILE A 422 25.89 -1.69 0.69
C ILE A 422 26.04 -3.14 0.23
N ASN A 423 26.97 -3.88 0.83
CA ASN A 423 27.29 -5.25 0.44
C ASN A 423 26.55 -6.23 1.32
N ILE A 424 25.69 -7.06 0.75
CA ILE A 424 24.98 -8.12 1.44
C ILE A 424 25.48 -9.47 0.93
N VAL A 425 25.85 -10.33 1.87
CA VAL A 425 26.31 -11.69 1.57
C VAL A 425 25.35 -12.69 2.19
N ILE A 426 24.78 -13.56 1.37
CA ILE A 426 23.93 -14.63 1.86
C ILE A 426 24.78 -15.82 2.25
N SER A 427 24.77 -16.14 3.55
CA SER A 427 25.52 -17.26 4.12
C SER A 427 24.96 -17.67 5.47
N SER A 428 24.81 -18.98 5.69
CA SER A 428 24.48 -19.57 7.00
C SER A 428 25.72 -19.87 7.87
N SER A 429 26.94 -19.69 7.34
CA SER A 429 28.15 -20.11 8.00
C SER A 429 29.26 -19.05 8.09
N MET A 430 29.09 -17.90 7.44
CA MET A 430 30.03 -16.78 7.55
C MET A 430 29.89 -16.09 8.91
N LYS A 431 31.03 -15.64 9.46
CA LYS A 431 31.09 -14.79 10.65
C LYS A 431 31.05 -13.33 10.23
N ASP A 432 30.67 -12.46 11.17
CA ASP A 432 30.69 -11.01 10.98
C ASP A 432 32.02 -10.56 10.38
N THR A 433 31.90 -9.75 9.34
CA THR A 433 33.02 -9.25 8.55
C THR A 433 32.78 -7.78 8.23
N ASP A 434 33.76 -6.94 8.47
CA ASP A 434 33.65 -5.50 8.22
C ASP A 434 33.29 -5.18 6.78
N GLY A 435 32.36 -4.24 6.60
CA GLY A 435 31.94 -3.74 5.30
C GLY A 435 30.91 -4.61 4.56
N ILE A 436 30.39 -5.67 5.20
CA ILE A 436 29.31 -6.49 4.66
C ILE A 436 28.19 -6.72 5.69
N ILE A 437 27.01 -6.93 5.19
CA ILE A 437 25.85 -7.40 5.98
C ILE A 437 25.65 -8.88 5.62
N ILE A 438 25.58 -9.74 6.64
CA ILE A 438 25.32 -11.18 6.42
C ILE A 438 23.84 -11.44 6.62
N MET A 439 23.22 -12.14 5.66
CA MET A 439 21.85 -12.64 5.74
C MET A 439 21.86 -14.16 5.61
N SER A 440 20.94 -14.82 6.33
CA SER A 440 20.94 -16.27 6.44
C SER A 440 20.25 -16.97 5.26
N SER A 441 19.31 -16.29 4.57
CA SER A 441 18.53 -16.89 3.49
C SER A 441 18.09 -15.89 2.41
N PHE A 442 17.59 -16.41 1.29
CA PHE A 442 17.00 -15.63 0.19
C PHE A 442 15.70 -14.94 0.63
N GLU A 443 14.91 -15.63 1.45
CA GLU A 443 13.64 -15.14 2.01
C GLU A 443 13.88 -13.94 2.92
N GLU A 444 14.98 -13.94 3.66
CA GLU A 444 15.36 -12.79 4.50
C GLU A 444 15.64 -11.55 3.64
N VAL A 445 16.36 -11.71 2.52
CA VAL A 445 16.59 -10.64 1.54
C VAL A 445 15.28 -10.15 0.94
N LEU A 446 14.40 -11.06 0.49
CA LEU A 446 13.07 -10.68 -0.02
C LEU A 446 12.27 -9.93 1.02
N LYS A 447 12.16 -10.48 2.23
CA LYS A 447 11.40 -9.86 3.33
C LYS A 447 11.91 -8.47 3.66
N LYS A 448 13.21 -8.25 3.57
CA LYS A 448 13.84 -6.97 3.89
C LYS A 448 13.76 -5.98 2.72
N TYR A 449 13.95 -6.43 1.48
CA TYR A 449 14.17 -5.55 0.34
C TYR A 449 13.12 -5.62 -0.76
N LEU A 450 12.18 -6.56 -0.76
CA LEU A 450 11.11 -6.60 -1.76
C LEU A 450 10.25 -5.33 -1.76
N ASN A 451 10.21 -4.61 -0.63
CA ASN A 451 9.47 -3.36 -0.45
C ASN A 451 10.38 -2.17 -0.07
N SER A 452 11.66 -2.25 -0.34
CA SER A 452 12.66 -1.22 -0.01
C SER A 452 12.73 -0.12 -1.06
N ASP A 453 13.10 1.11 -0.69
CA ASP A 453 13.25 2.24 -1.62
C ASP A 453 14.58 2.30 -2.37
N GLU A 454 15.49 1.36 -2.19
CA GLU A 454 16.75 1.28 -2.92
C GLU A 454 16.76 0.18 -3.95
N GLU A 455 17.17 0.40 -5.17
CA GLU A 455 17.33 -0.67 -6.15
C GLU A 455 18.33 -1.68 -5.62
N VAL A 456 17.93 -2.93 -5.50
CA VAL A 456 18.72 -4.02 -4.99
C VAL A 456 19.23 -4.86 -6.15
N PHE A 457 20.53 -4.87 -6.33
CA PHE A 457 21.18 -5.64 -7.39
C PHE A 457 21.61 -7.02 -6.92
N ILE A 458 21.02 -8.05 -7.48
CA ILE A 458 21.51 -9.42 -7.33
C ILE A 458 22.69 -9.59 -8.29
N ILE A 459 23.89 -9.84 -7.74
CA ILE A 459 25.13 -9.88 -8.50
C ILE A 459 25.77 -11.28 -8.56
N GLY A 460 25.02 -12.29 -8.08
CA GLY A 460 25.42 -13.70 -8.20
C GLY A 460 25.57 -14.42 -6.87
N GLY A 461 25.78 -15.75 -6.88
CA GLY A 461 25.93 -16.65 -8.03
C GLY A 461 24.63 -17.24 -8.57
N GLU A 462 24.80 -18.32 -9.31
CA GLU A 462 23.75 -19.04 -10.02
C GLU A 462 22.49 -19.30 -9.17
N SER A 463 22.61 -19.77 -7.95
CA SER A 463 21.47 -20.04 -7.06
C SER A 463 20.66 -18.78 -6.74
N LEU A 464 21.33 -17.62 -6.59
CA LEU A 464 20.65 -16.35 -6.37
C LEU A 464 19.92 -15.91 -7.62
N TYR A 465 20.57 -16.00 -8.79
CA TYR A 465 19.89 -15.65 -10.04
C TYR A 465 18.66 -16.52 -10.28
N ASN A 466 18.75 -17.84 -10.06
CA ASN A 466 17.62 -18.77 -10.19
C ASN A 466 16.45 -18.43 -9.24
N TYR A 467 16.75 -18.00 -8.04
CA TYR A 467 15.71 -17.65 -7.07
C TYR A 467 15.09 -16.28 -7.38
N PHE A 468 15.92 -15.26 -7.61
CA PHE A 468 15.46 -13.88 -7.74
C PHE A 468 14.95 -13.51 -9.14
N ILE A 469 15.15 -14.34 -10.18
CA ILE A 469 14.67 -14.08 -11.55
C ILE A 469 13.16 -13.83 -11.59
N ASN A 470 12.40 -14.54 -10.74
CA ASN A 470 10.95 -14.39 -10.65
C ASN A 470 10.49 -13.06 -10.03
N TYR A 471 11.38 -12.39 -9.31
CA TYR A 471 11.13 -11.11 -8.62
C TYR A 471 11.80 -9.93 -9.31
N ALA A 472 12.57 -10.18 -10.39
CA ALA A 472 13.33 -9.17 -11.08
C ALA A 472 12.43 -8.28 -11.94
N GLU A 473 12.50 -6.97 -11.68
CA GLU A 473 11.92 -5.94 -12.56
C GLU A 473 12.85 -5.59 -13.72
N ASN A 474 14.16 -5.56 -13.44
CA ASN A 474 15.19 -5.30 -14.44
C ASN A 474 16.21 -6.43 -14.46
N ILE A 475 16.67 -6.78 -15.65
CA ILE A 475 17.77 -7.72 -15.84
C ILE A 475 18.79 -7.04 -16.76
N TYR A 476 19.94 -6.70 -16.21
CA TYR A 476 21.08 -6.14 -16.94
C TYR A 476 22.00 -7.28 -17.37
N LEU A 477 22.02 -7.61 -18.64
CA LEU A 477 22.89 -8.65 -19.18
C LEU A 477 23.94 -8.08 -20.12
N THR A 478 25.20 -8.35 -19.83
CA THR A 478 26.26 -8.22 -20.84
C THR A 478 26.32 -9.52 -21.62
N LYS A 479 25.75 -9.52 -22.81
CA LYS A 479 25.75 -10.70 -23.72
C LYS A 479 27.02 -10.69 -24.55
N VAL A 480 27.92 -11.64 -24.28
CA VAL A 480 29.18 -11.81 -24.98
C VAL A 480 29.01 -12.78 -26.15
N ASN A 481 29.49 -12.37 -27.34
CA ASN A 481 29.37 -13.17 -28.58
C ASN A 481 30.42 -14.30 -28.63
N ALA A 482 30.61 -15.02 -27.52
CA ALA A 482 31.50 -16.16 -27.39
C ALA A 482 30.91 -17.21 -26.45
N SER A 483 31.41 -18.42 -26.53
CA SER A 483 31.14 -19.51 -25.58
C SER A 483 32.43 -19.94 -24.91
N SER A 484 32.32 -20.41 -23.66
CA SER A 484 33.44 -20.91 -22.87
C SER A 484 33.00 -22.09 -22.01
N ASN A 485 33.98 -22.86 -21.51
CA ASN A 485 33.69 -23.87 -20.50
C ASN A 485 33.10 -23.18 -19.24
N ALA A 486 32.01 -23.69 -18.75
CA ALA A 486 31.32 -23.15 -17.58
C ALA A 486 30.81 -24.31 -16.69
N ASP A 487 30.74 -24.03 -15.38
CA ASP A 487 30.09 -24.89 -14.39
C ASP A 487 28.94 -24.13 -13.68
N LYS A 488 28.71 -22.85 -14.07
CA LYS A 488 27.64 -21.98 -13.61
C LYS A 488 26.99 -21.28 -14.78
N TYR A 489 25.65 -21.19 -14.73
CA TYR A 489 24.84 -20.64 -15.80
C TYR A 489 23.82 -19.66 -15.26
N PHE A 490 23.48 -18.63 -16.06
CA PHE A 490 22.37 -17.74 -15.80
C PHE A 490 21.06 -18.45 -16.14
N PRO A 491 19.97 -18.28 -15.34
CA PRO A 491 18.70 -18.93 -15.62
C PRO A 491 18.13 -18.56 -16.98
N ILE A 492 17.49 -19.54 -17.61
CA ILE A 492 16.64 -19.27 -18.78
C ILE A 492 15.38 -18.58 -18.27
N PHE A 493 15.03 -17.47 -18.89
CA PHE A 493 13.81 -16.74 -18.60
C PHE A 493 13.06 -16.44 -19.90
N ASN A 494 11.76 -16.16 -19.80
CA ASN A 494 10.97 -15.82 -20.95
C ASN A 494 11.24 -14.36 -21.37
N GLU A 495 12.09 -14.15 -22.37
CA GLU A 495 12.42 -12.81 -22.88
C GLU A 495 11.19 -12.06 -23.41
N GLU A 496 10.12 -12.77 -23.80
CA GLU A 496 8.87 -12.16 -24.24
C GLU A 496 8.13 -11.41 -23.11
N GLU A 497 8.43 -11.72 -21.85
CA GLU A 497 7.90 -11.00 -20.70
C GLU A 497 8.61 -9.66 -20.43
N TYR A 498 9.64 -9.34 -21.21
CA TYR A 498 10.46 -8.15 -21.01
C TYR A 498 10.51 -7.27 -22.26
N ASN A 499 10.59 -5.95 -22.05
CA ASN A 499 11.01 -5.00 -23.07
C ASN A 499 12.54 -4.98 -23.10
N GLN A 500 13.12 -5.17 -24.26
CA GLN A 500 14.56 -5.19 -24.46
C GLN A 500 15.06 -3.82 -24.92
N GLU A 501 16.11 -3.30 -24.25
CA GLU A 501 16.81 -2.07 -24.61
C GLU A 501 18.31 -2.36 -24.70
N ILE A 502 18.95 -2.02 -25.81
CA ILE A 502 20.40 -2.12 -25.97
C ILE A 502 21.02 -0.84 -25.45
N LEU A 503 21.76 -0.93 -24.33
CA LEU A 503 22.42 0.21 -23.68
C LEU A 503 23.78 0.53 -24.28
N GLY A 504 24.41 -0.41 -24.98
CA GLY A 504 25.70 -0.24 -25.64
C GLY A 504 26.19 -1.53 -26.30
N GLN A 505 27.07 -1.37 -27.28
CA GLN A 505 27.74 -2.49 -27.96
C GLN A 505 29.20 -2.12 -28.17
N ASN A 506 30.10 -3.03 -27.85
CA ASN A 506 31.55 -2.80 -27.92
C ASN A 506 32.30 -4.11 -28.25
N GLU A 507 33.59 -3.96 -28.51
CA GLU A 507 34.53 -5.05 -28.69
C GLU A 507 35.77 -4.80 -27.84
N GLU A 508 36.16 -5.75 -27.00
CA GLU A 508 37.40 -5.72 -26.20
C GLU A 508 38.00 -7.11 -26.12
N ASN A 509 39.33 -7.19 -26.19
CA ASN A 509 40.06 -8.46 -26.12
C ASN A 509 39.58 -9.49 -27.16
N ASN A 510 39.23 -9.06 -28.38
CA ASN A 510 38.61 -9.86 -29.45
C ASN A 510 37.27 -10.51 -29.04
N LEU A 511 36.57 -9.92 -28.09
CA LEU A 511 35.24 -10.34 -27.67
C LEU A 511 34.26 -9.22 -27.99
N GLU A 512 33.32 -9.48 -28.91
CA GLU A 512 32.17 -8.62 -29.12
C GLU A 512 31.15 -8.85 -28.00
N TYR A 513 30.61 -7.78 -27.46
CA TYR A 513 29.57 -7.85 -26.45
C TYR A 513 28.60 -6.69 -26.53
N LYS A 514 27.40 -6.89 -25.98
CA LYS A 514 26.38 -5.86 -25.84
C LYS A 514 25.80 -5.83 -24.43
N HIS A 515 25.59 -4.63 -23.91
CA HIS A 515 24.83 -4.43 -22.67
C HIS A 515 23.36 -4.32 -23.02
N VAL A 516 22.56 -5.20 -22.47
CA VAL A 516 21.12 -5.29 -22.72
C VAL A 516 20.38 -5.16 -21.39
N LEU A 517 19.44 -4.26 -21.37
CA LEU A 517 18.50 -4.12 -20.28
C LEU A 517 17.17 -4.75 -20.67
N TYR A 518 16.75 -5.73 -19.91
CA TYR A 518 15.43 -6.30 -19.96
C TYR A 518 14.61 -5.69 -18.83
N ARG A 519 13.60 -4.89 -19.19
CA ARG A 519 12.60 -4.38 -18.24
C ARG A 519 11.38 -5.26 -18.31
N ARG A 520 10.94 -5.83 -17.19
CA ARG A 520 9.75 -6.70 -17.18
C ARG A 520 8.60 -5.97 -17.88
N LYS A 521 8.05 -6.60 -18.89
CA LYS A 521 6.82 -6.11 -19.52
C LYS A 521 5.76 -6.10 -18.45
N LYS A 522 5.17 -4.96 -18.31
CA LYS A 522 3.99 -4.76 -17.51
C LYS A 522 2.94 -5.75 -18.02
N TRP A 523 2.44 -6.56 -17.10
CA TRP A 523 1.56 -7.66 -17.44
C TRP A 523 0.44 -7.21 -18.37
N LYS A 524 0.31 -7.83 -19.54
CA LYS A 524 -0.89 -7.76 -20.38
C LYS A 524 -1.70 -9.00 -20.07
N ALA A 525 -2.91 -8.81 -19.54
CA ALA A 525 -3.88 -9.89 -19.52
C ALA A 525 -4.13 -10.29 -20.98
N ASN A 526 -3.80 -11.53 -21.32
CA ASN A 526 -4.33 -12.17 -22.51
C ASN A 526 -5.69 -12.76 -22.19
#